data_972db2a32de09cb22ace99c5c4ba3936
#
_entry.id   972db2a32de09cb22ace99c5c4ba3936
#
_cell.length_a   1.000
_cell.length_b   1.000
_cell.length_c   1.000
_cell.angle_alpha   90.00
_cell.angle_beta   90.00
_cell.angle_gamma   90.00
#
_symmetry.space_group_name_H-M   'P 1'
#
loop_
_entity.id
_entity.type
_entity.pdbx_description
1 polymer ?
#
loop_
_entity_poly.entity_id
_entity_poly.type
_entity_poly.pdbx_seq_one_letter_code
_entity_poly.pdbx_strand_id
1 'polypeptide(L)'
;MKIAVVGTGYVGLVTGTCFAETGNDVVCVDIDAKKVKKLSDGEITIYEPGLNKLFLRNLKEERLRFTTDLADGIKDAAIIFLALPTPPGADGSADLRYVLGVAEQLGGLLKDYKVVIDKSTVPVGTAEKVYAAIAKNFKGEFDVVSNPEFLREGVAVDDFMKPDRVVIGTSSDRAKKVMEELYNPFVRQGNPIIFMNERSAELTKYAANSFLATKITFMNEIAQLCERLGADVDMVRRGIGSDERIGKRFLFPGIGYGGSCFPKDVQALVKSSTEVNYEFKILNAVMDINEKQKMHLIPKIKNYFKGNLNGKHFALWGLAFKPNTDDIREAPALYIIEALKKEGATLSVFDPEAMPNVKAQIGEAVKYGENQYDVLENADALIIATEWNEFRTPNFLKMVTSMKNKVIFDGRNLFDLHAIRELGFYYESIGRAKAIPPNNQYHKKEA
;
A
#
# COMPACT_ATOMS: atom_id res chain seq x y z
N MET A 1 4.57 -17.22 24.20
CA MET A 1 3.12 -17.59 24.11
C MET A 1 2.90 -18.51 22.93
N LYS A 2 1.78 -19.27 22.91
CA LYS A 2 1.38 -20.05 21.73
C LYS A 2 0.30 -19.29 20.95
N ILE A 3 0.54 -19.01 19.68
CA ILE A 3 -0.25 -18.12 18.84
C ILE A 3 -0.64 -18.84 17.56
N ALA A 4 -1.89 -18.72 17.14
CA ALA A 4 -2.34 -19.06 15.78
C ALA A 4 -2.57 -17.79 14.98
N VAL A 5 -2.16 -17.78 13.71
CA VAL A 5 -2.45 -16.70 12.77
C VAL A 5 -3.19 -17.32 11.58
N VAL A 6 -4.45 -16.98 11.42
CA VAL A 6 -5.31 -17.51 10.34
C VAL A 6 -5.30 -16.54 9.16
N GLY A 7 -4.80 -17.01 8.05
CA GLY A 7 -4.47 -16.24 6.85
C GLY A 7 -2.97 -15.94 6.76
N THR A 8 -2.34 -16.32 5.64
CA THR A 8 -0.93 -16.03 5.34
C THR A 8 -0.77 -15.06 4.17
N GLY A 9 -1.71 -14.10 4.08
CA GLY A 9 -1.55 -12.92 3.25
C GLY A 9 -0.43 -12.03 3.80
N TYR A 10 -0.31 -10.83 3.24
CA TYR A 10 0.73 -9.89 3.64
C TYR A 10 0.74 -9.63 5.16
N VAL A 11 -0.40 -9.23 5.72
CA VAL A 11 -0.54 -8.92 7.16
C VAL A 11 -0.27 -10.16 8.02
N GLY A 12 -0.84 -11.31 7.66
CA GLY A 12 -0.71 -12.51 8.48
C GLY A 12 0.70 -13.08 8.50
N LEU A 13 1.40 -13.08 7.35
CA LEU A 13 2.76 -13.61 7.27
C LEU A 13 3.76 -12.71 8.01
N VAL A 14 3.63 -11.37 7.87
CA VAL A 14 4.43 -10.42 8.66
C VAL A 14 4.15 -10.57 10.15
N THR A 15 2.87 -10.62 10.54
CA THR A 15 2.44 -10.76 11.95
C THR A 15 2.99 -12.04 12.57
N GLY A 16 2.80 -13.18 11.90
CA GLY A 16 3.25 -14.48 12.40
C GLY A 16 4.78 -14.55 12.54
N THR A 17 5.51 -14.06 11.53
CA THR A 17 6.97 -14.04 11.53
C THR A 17 7.51 -13.13 12.65
N CYS A 18 6.95 -11.92 12.82
CA CYS A 18 7.41 -10.97 13.82
C CYS A 18 7.08 -11.42 15.26
N PHE A 19 5.95 -12.09 15.49
CA PHE A 19 5.68 -12.70 16.80
C PHE A 19 6.61 -13.88 17.09
N ALA A 20 6.92 -14.73 16.11
CA ALA A 20 7.89 -15.79 16.26
C ALA A 20 9.29 -15.23 16.60
N GLU A 21 9.67 -14.10 16.02
CA GLU A 21 10.94 -13.42 16.26
C GLU A 21 11.13 -12.96 17.72
N THR A 22 10.05 -12.68 18.43
CA THR A 22 10.07 -12.35 19.87
C THR A 22 9.95 -13.56 20.78
N GLY A 23 10.12 -14.78 20.25
CA GLY A 23 10.19 -16.02 21.04
C GLY A 23 8.83 -16.67 21.30
N ASN A 24 7.79 -16.31 20.54
CA ASN A 24 6.52 -17.01 20.60
C ASN A 24 6.51 -18.23 19.66
N ASP A 25 5.75 -19.27 20.02
CA ASP A 25 5.46 -20.40 19.15
C ASP A 25 4.25 -20.05 18.29
N VAL A 26 4.47 -19.92 17.00
CA VAL A 26 3.45 -19.42 16.05
C VAL A 26 3.09 -20.47 15.02
N VAL A 27 1.80 -20.72 14.87
CA VAL A 27 1.24 -21.55 13.81
C VAL A 27 0.44 -20.66 12.86
N CYS A 28 0.87 -20.61 11.61
CA CYS A 28 0.13 -19.91 10.56
C CYS A 28 -0.76 -20.91 9.81
N VAL A 29 -2.03 -20.57 9.64
CA VAL A 29 -3.04 -21.41 8.96
C VAL A 29 -3.46 -20.73 7.66
N ASP A 30 -3.44 -21.46 6.54
CA ASP A 30 -3.99 -20.98 5.27
C ASP A 30 -4.67 -22.13 4.51
N ILE A 31 -5.76 -21.86 3.81
CA ILE A 31 -6.50 -22.87 3.04
C ILE A 31 -5.77 -23.31 1.76
N ASP A 32 -4.82 -22.50 1.27
CA ASP A 32 -4.05 -22.80 0.06
C ASP A 32 -2.90 -23.75 0.37
N ALA A 33 -3.09 -25.02 0.05
CA ALA A 33 -2.08 -26.07 0.28
C ALA A 33 -0.76 -25.83 -0.48
N LYS A 34 -0.81 -25.20 -1.67
CA LYS A 34 0.40 -24.88 -2.44
C LYS A 34 1.22 -23.81 -1.72
N LYS A 35 0.53 -22.81 -1.21
CA LYS A 35 1.14 -21.72 -0.46
C LYS A 35 1.73 -22.20 0.88
N VAL A 36 0.96 -23.01 1.63
CA VAL A 36 1.43 -23.65 2.87
C VAL A 36 2.67 -24.49 2.62
N LYS A 37 2.68 -25.30 1.52
CA LYS A 37 3.85 -26.10 1.15
C LYS A 37 5.07 -25.21 0.88
N LYS A 38 4.96 -24.17 0.05
CA LYS A 38 6.05 -23.25 -0.24
C LYS A 38 6.63 -22.61 1.05
N LEU A 39 5.74 -22.10 1.91
CA LEU A 39 6.13 -21.51 3.18
C LEU A 39 6.83 -22.52 4.11
N SER A 40 6.35 -23.76 4.16
CA SER A 40 6.98 -24.84 4.95
C SER A 40 8.34 -25.27 4.40
N ASP A 41 8.53 -25.19 3.08
CA ASP A 41 9.79 -25.46 2.38
C ASP A 41 10.79 -24.29 2.47
N GLY A 42 10.41 -23.17 3.13
CA GLY A 42 11.27 -21.99 3.30
C GLY A 42 11.17 -20.95 2.16
N GLU A 43 10.19 -21.08 1.26
CA GLU A 43 9.93 -20.15 0.17
C GLU A 43 8.88 -19.13 0.58
N ILE A 44 9.29 -17.86 0.74
CA ILE A 44 8.37 -16.77 1.09
C ILE A 44 7.49 -16.40 -0.11
N THR A 45 6.22 -16.08 0.14
CA THR A 45 5.20 -15.87 -0.90
C THR A 45 4.78 -14.41 -1.08
N ILE A 46 5.45 -13.50 -0.40
CA ILE A 46 5.24 -12.04 -0.51
C ILE A 46 6.59 -11.34 -0.61
N TYR A 47 6.61 -10.19 -1.26
CA TYR A 47 7.79 -9.31 -1.22
C TYR A 47 7.67 -8.33 -0.06
N GLU A 48 8.62 -8.41 0.90
CA GLU A 48 8.76 -7.43 1.99
C GLU A 48 10.21 -7.38 2.44
N PRO A 49 10.88 -6.21 2.32
CA PRO A 49 12.26 -6.05 2.76
C PRO A 49 12.49 -6.49 4.20
N GLY A 50 13.52 -7.30 4.43
CA GLY A 50 13.90 -7.78 5.75
C GLY A 50 13.12 -8.99 6.29
N LEU A 51 11.94 -9.31 5.73
CA LEU A 51 11.09 -10.39 6.21
C LEU A 51 11.73 -11.77 6.04
N ASN A 52 12.35 -12.04 4.87
CA ASN A 52 12.91 -13.34 4.54
C ASN A 52 13.93 -13.84 5.57
N LYS A 53 14.77 -12.93 6.07
CA LYS A 53 15.78 -13.27 7.09
C LYS A 53 15.15 -13.73 8.39
N LEU A 54 14.12 -13.04 8.87
CA LEU A 54 13.39 -13.39 10.09
C LEU A 54 12.60 -14.68 9.91
N PHE A 55 11.94 -14.81 8.78
CA PHE A 55 11.16 -15.97 8.38
C PHE A 55 11.98 -17.27 8.42
N LEU A 56 13.09 -17.31 7.68
CA LEU A 56 13.98 -18.49 7.64
C LEU A 56 14.58 -18.84 9.00
N ARG A 57 14.96 -17.84 9.80
CA ARG A 57 15.46 -18.05 11.16
C ARG A 57 14.42 -18.72 12.04
N ASN A 58 13.19 -18.23 12.02
CA ASN A 58 12.12 -18.75 12.89
C ASN A 58 11.59 -20.11 12.43
N LEU A 59 11.65 -20.42 11.15
CA LEU A 59 11.44 -21.78 10.65
C LEU A 59 12.50 -22.75 11.20
N LYS A 60 13.79 -22.38 11.08
CA LYS A 60 14.90 -23.21 11.58
C LYS A 60 14.85 -23.45 13.09
N GLU A 61 14.41 -22.44 13.85
CA GLU A 61 14.25 -22.51 15.30
C GLU A 61 12.92 -23.16 15.74
N GLU A 62 12.14 -23.66 14.79
CA GLU A 62 10.84 -24.33 15.01
C GLU A 62 9.79 -23.45 15.73
N ARG A 63 10.00 -22.13 15.77
CA ARG A 63 9.05 -21.17 16.34
C ARG A 63 7.94 -20.73 15.38
N LEU A 64 8.09 -21.04 14.09
CA LEU A 64 7.13 -20.71 13.04
C LEU A 64 6.84 -21.96 12.23
N ARG A 65 5.58 -22.37 12.14
CA ARG A 65 5.14 -23.48 11.30
C ARG A 65 3.86 -23.14 10.55
N PHE A 66 3.55 -23.90 9.52
CA PHE A 66 2.41 -23.68 8.63
C PHE A 66 1.56 -24.95 8.54
N THR A 67 0.23 -24.78 8.43
CA THR A 67 -0.72 -25.89 8.25
C THR A 67 -1.93 -25.42 7.47
N THR A 68 -2.58 -26.39 6.80
CA THR A 68 -3.91 -26.15 6.19
C THR A 68 -5.05 -26.49 7.12
N ASP A 69 -4.77 -27.19 8.22
CA ASP A 69 -5.77 -27.63 9.19
C ASP A 69 -5.96 -26.59 10.31
N LEU A 70 -7.12 -25.95 10.31
CA LEU A 70 -7.49 -24.96 11.31
C LEU A 70 -7.51 -25.57 12.73
N ALA A 71 -8.01 -26.80 12.90
CA ALA A 71 -8.09 -27.46 14.20
C ALA A 71 -6.68 -27.73 14.77
N ASP A 72 -5.76 -28.20 13.93
CA ASP A 72 -4.34 -28.38 14.32
C ASP A 72 -3.68 -27.03 14.65
N GLY A 73 -3.97 -26.00 13.86
CA GLY A 73 -3.40 -24.67 14.04
C GLY A 73 -3.74 -24.02 15.38
N ILE A 74 -4.97 -24.21 15.87
CA ILE A 74 -5.50 -23.51 17.05
C ILE A 74 -5.49 -24.33 18.34
N LYS A 75 -5.26 -25.66 18.26
CA LYS A 75 -5.44 -26.57 19.42
C LYS A 75 -4.70 -26.12 20.68
N ASP A 76 -3.46 -25.68 20.52
CA ASP A 76 -2.58 -25.28 21.61
C ASP A 76 -2.47 -23.75 21.78
N ALA A 77 -3.01 -22.99 20.84
CA ALA A 77 -2.92 -21.53 20.84
C ALA A 77 -3.82 -20.93 21.92
N ALA A 78 -3.27 -20.03 22.73
CA ALA A 78 -4.05 -19.18 23.64
C ALA A 78 -4.65 -17.95 22.91
N ILE A 79 -4.02 -17.54 21.83
CA ILE A 79 -4.32 -16.34 21.06
C ILE A 79 -4.47 -16.74 19.60
N ILE A 80 -5.57 -16.30 18.97
CA ILE A 80 -5.89 -16.60 17.56
C ILE A 80 -6.08 -15.29 16.82
N PHE A 81 -5.17 -14.95 15.89
CA PHE A 81 -5.30 -13.79 15.02
C PHE A 81 -6.03 -14.16 13.74
N LEU A 82 -7.03 -13.37 13.38
CA LEU A 82 -7.72 -13.40 12.10
C LEU A 82 -7.08 -12.35 11.18
N ALA A 83 -6.22 -12.78 10.26
CA ALA A 83 -5.55 -11.94 9.26
C ALA A 83 -6.04 -12.30 7.86
N LEU A 84 -7.36 -12.25 7.70
CA LEU A 84 -8.09 -12.73 6.52
C LEU A 84 -8.38 -11.60 5.53
N PRO A 85 -8.51 -11.91 4.23
CA PRO A 85 -8.82 -10.89 3.24
C PRO A 85 -10.22 -10.28 3.47
N THR A 86 -10.30 -8.96 3.28
CA THR A 86 -11.56 -8.19 3.30
C THR A 86 -11.65 -7.39 1.98
N PRO A 87 -11.83 -8.07 0.82
CA PRO A 87 -11.88 -7.39 -0.46
C PRO A 87 -13.09 -6.45 -0.55
N PRO A 88 -13.02 -5.40 -1.38
CA PRO A 88 -14.16 -4.53 -1.60
C PRO A 88 -15.25 -5.29 -2.36
N GLY A 89 -16.49 -5.15 -1.90
CA GLY A 89 -17.69 -5.54 -2.65
C GLY A 89 -17.95 -4.58 -3.82
N ALA A 90 -18.84 -4.97 -4.71
CA ALA A 90 -19.22 -4.14 -5.86
C ALA A 90 -19.84 -2.78 -5.44
N ASP A 91 -20.38 -2.68 -4.24
CA ASP A 91 -20.98 -1.49 -3.65
C ASP A 91 -20.02 -0.70 -2.75
N GLY A 92 -18.73 -1.08 -2.71
CA GLY A 92 -17.70 -0.47 -1.87
C GLY A 92 -17.69 -0.95 -0.41
N SER A 93 -18.58 -1.86 -0.01
CA SER A 93 -18.53 -2.50 1.31
C SER A 93 -17.32 -3.44 1.43
N ALA A 94 -16.89 -3.72 2.67
CA ALA A 94 -15.89 -4.77 2.90
C ALA A 94 -16.58 -6.16 2.96
N ASP A 95 -16.07 -7.12 2.21
CA ASP A 95 -16.57 -8.50 2.23
C ASP A 95 -16.04 -9.24 3.47
N LEU A 96 -16.93 -9.52 4.41
CA LEU A 96 -16.62 -10.19 5.68
C LEU A 96 -16.79 -11.73 5.63
N ARG A 97 -17.16 -12.31 4.49
CA ARG A 97 -17.45 -13.76 4.41
C ARG A 97 -16.31 -14.63 4.89
N TYR A 98 -15.06 -14.23 4.59
CA TYR A 98 -13.88 -14.98 5.04
C TYR A 98 -13.70 -14.90 6.56
N VAL A 99 -13.83 -13.73 7.14
CA VAL A 99 -13.69 -13.51 8.60
C VAL A 99 -14.79 -14.25 9.35
N LEU A 100 -16.05 -14.06 8.95
CA LEU A 100 -17.18 -14.68 9.62
C LEU A 100 -17.24 -16.20 9.41
N GLY A 101 -16.82 -16.69 8.24
CA GLY A 101 -16.74 -18.13 7.98
C GLY A 101 -15.71 -18.84 8.87
N VAL A 102 -14.53 -18.23 9.08
CA VAL A 102 -13.54 -18.75 10.03
C VAL A 102 -14.04 -18.64 11.47
N ALA A 103 -14.68 -17.53 11.84
CA ALA A 103 -15.27 -17.35 13.17
C ALA A 103 -16.31 -18.44 13.50
N GLU A 104 -17.17 -18.82 12.54
CA GLU A 104 -18.14 -19.91 12.71
C GLU A 104 -17.45 -21.27 12.89
N GLN A 105 -16.40 -21.55 12.11
CA GLN A 105 -15.59 -22.77 12.26
C GLN A 105 -14.91 -22.81 13.65
N LEU A 106 -14.35 -21.69 14.11
CA LEU A 106 -13.77 -21.60 15.46
C LEU A 106 -14.80 -21.99 16.52
N GLY A 107 -16.04 -21.55 16.41
CA GLY A 107 -17.11 -21.95 17.33
C GLY A 107 -17.31 -23.47 17.47
N GLY A 108 -17.06 -24.22 16.40
CA GLY A 108 -17.12 -25.71 16.42
C GLY A 108 -15.84 -26.37 16.96
N LEU A 109 -14.73 -25.66 17.02
CA LEU A 109 -13.40 -26.22 17.33
C LEU A 109 -12.88 -25.84 18.71
N LEU A 110 -13.32 -24.70 19.27
CA LEU A 110 -12.88 -24.22 20.58
C LEU A 110 -13.29 -25.19 21.68
N LYS A 111 -12.39 -25.43 22.65
CA LYS A 111 -12.63 -26.32 23.82
C LYS A 111 -12.37 -25.63 25.15
N ASP A 112 -11.58 -24.59 25.15
CA ASP A 112 -11.16 -23.82 26.32
C ASP A 112 -11.10 -22.32 25.97
N TYR A 113 -10.80 -21.50 26.97
CA TYR A 113 -10.71 -20.06 26.79
C TYR A 113 -9.63 -19.67 25.78
N LYS A 114 -10.02 -18.84 24.80
CA LYS A 114 -9.12 -18.23 23.80
C LYS A 114 -9.42 -16.74 23.66
N VAL A 115 -8.39 -15.98 23.30
CA VAL A 115 -8.54 -14.61 22.82
C VAL A 115 -8.50 -14.63 21.28
N VAL A 116 -9.60 -14.29 20.64
CA VAL A 116 -9.71 -14.20 19.18
C VAL A 116 -9.53 -12.74 18.78
N ILE A 117 -8.58 -12.47 17.90
CA ILE A 117 -8.15 -11.12 17.56
C ILE A 117 -8.43 -10.85 16.09
N ASP A 118 -9.28 -9.87 15.84
CA ASP A 118 -9.48 -9.35 14.50
C ASP A 118 -8.33 -8.39 14.14
N LYS A 119 -7.43 -8.89 13.31
CA LYS A 119 -6.27 -8.14 12.80
C LYS A 119 -6.56 -7.52 11.44
N SER A 120 -7.51 -8.06 10.71
CA SER A 120 -7.97 -7.54 9.41
C SER A 120 -8.56 -6.14 9.57
N THR A 121 -8.45 -5.33 8.51
CA THR A 121 -9.17 -4.05 8.44
C THR A 121 -10.64 -4.31 8.13
N VAL A 122 -11.51 -4.05 9.07
CA VAL A 122 -12.92 -4.42 9.05
C VAL A 122 -13.84 -3.25 9.42
N PRO A 123 -15.08 -3.20 8.92
CA PRO A 123 -16.07 -2.21 9.31
C PRO A 123 -16.42 -2.24 10.80
N VAL A 124 -16.85 -1.08 11.31
CA VAL A 124 -17.27 -0.93 12.70
C VAL A 124 -18.41 -1.90 13.03
N GLY A 125 -18.29 -2.60 14.17
CA GLY A 125 -19.23 -3.62 14.62
C GLY A 125 -18.87 -5.04 14.14
N THR A 126 -17.70 -5.26 13.54
CA THR A 126 -17.27 -6.59 13.10
C THR A 126 -16.90 -7.49 14.27
N ALA A 127 -16.29 -6.97 15.33
CA ALA A 127 -15.98 -7.75 16.54
C ALA A 127 -17.23 -8.40 17.15
N GLU A 128 -18.35 -7.68 17.17
CA GLU A 128 -19.64 -8.19 17.64
C GLU A 128 -20.16 -9.32 16.74
N LYS A 129 -19.99 -9.18 15.42
CA LYS A 129 -20.37 -10.23 14.44
C LYS A 129 -19.50 -11.46 14.59
N VAL A 130 -18.20 -11.29 14.79
CA VAL A 130 -17.25 -12.40 15.07
C VAL A 130 -17.63 -13.10 16.37
N TYR A 131 -17.90 -12.34 17.43
CA TYR A 131 -18.38 -12.91 18.70
C TYR A 131 -19.65 -13.74 18.49
N ALA A 132 -20.65 -13.18 17.82
CA ALA A 132 -21.91 -13.87 17.55
C ALA A 132 -21.72 -15.14 16.70
N ALA A 133 -20.84 -15.11 15.72
CA ALA A 133 -20.54 -16.27 14.89
C ALA A 133 -19.91 -17.42 15.69
N ILE A 134 -18.94 -17.14 16.56
CA ILE A 134 -18.32 -18.14 17.45
C ILE A 134 -19.37 -18.66 18.46
N ALA A 135 -20.13 -17.78 19.10
CA ALA A 135 -21.11 -18.12 20.13
C ALA A 135 -22.29 -18.99 19.65
N LYS A 136 -22.50 -19.13 18.33
CA LYS A 136 -23.47 -20.09 17.79
C LYS A 136 -23.17 -21.52 18.25
N ASN A 137 -21.90 -21.93 18.18
CA ASN A 137 -21.48 -23.31 18.39
C ASN A 137 -20.61 -23.51 19.66
N PHE A 138 -20.00 -22.45 20.21
CA PHE A 138 -19.22 -22.49 21.46
C PHE A 138 -19.93 -21.75 22.58
N LYS A 139 -20.16 -22.43 23.73
CA LYS A 139 -20.82 -21.87 24.90
C LYS A 139 -19.89 -21.60 26.07
N GLY A 140 -18.59 -21.88 25.89
CA GLY A 140 -17.56 -21.55 26.86
C GLY A 140 -17.15 -20.07 26.81
N GLU A 141 -16.20 -19.70 27.66
CA GLU A 141 -15.67 -18.33 27.70
C GLU A 141 -14.66 -18.10 26.59
N PHE A 142 -14.73 -16.96 25.92
CA PHE A 142 -13.76 -16.42 24.98
C PHE A 142 -13.91 -14.92 24.87
N ASP A 143 -12.87 -14.23 24.43
CA ASP A 143 -12.90 -12.80 24.15
C ASP A 143 -12.62 -12.54 22.68
N VAL A 144 -13.26 -11.51 22.12
CA VAL A 144 -12.95 -10.96 20.80
C VAL A 144 -12.30 -9.60 20.99
N VAL A 145 -11.19 -9.36 20.27
CA VAL A 145 -10.40 -8.14 20.34
C VAL A 145 -10.24 -7.57 18.94
N SER A 146 -10.48 -6.29 18.76
CA SER A 146 -10.12 -5.56 17.54
C SER A 146 -8.70 -5.00 17.70
N ASN A 147 -7.76 -5.50 16.88
CA ASN A 147 -6.37 -5.04 16.88
C ASN A 147 -5.93 -4.68 15.47
N PRO A 148 -6.39 -3.54 14.95
CA PRO A 148 -6.07 -3.13 13.60
C PRO A 148 -4.55 -2.95 13.41
N GLU A 149 -4.07 -3.29 12.22
CA GLU A 149 -2.68 -3.12 11.84
C GLU A 149 -2.45 -1.72 11.23
N PHE A 150 -1.22 -1.22 11.34
CA PHE A 150 -0.79 0.04 10.72
C PHE A 150 0.50 -0.17 9.93
N LEU A 151 0.65 -1.36 9.37
CA LEU A 151 1.82 -1.76 8.60
C LEU A 151 1.82 -1.06 7.23
N ARG A 152 2.99 -0.63 6.81
CA ARG A 152 3.22 -0.06 5.48
C ARG A 152 4.01 -1.08 4.66
N GLU A 153 3.47 -1.54 3.55
CA GLU A 153 4.22 -2.39 2.61
C GLU A 153 5.59 -1.78 2.31
N GLY A 154 6.63 -2.62 2.26
CA GLY A 154 8.01 -2.18 2.06
C GLY A 154 8.78 -1.74 3.31
N VAL A 155 8.10 -1.58 4.46
CA VAL A 155 8.70 -1.30 5.79
C VAL A 155 7.91 -1.95 6.92
N ALA A 156 7.09 -2.96 6.62
CA ALA A 156 6.16 -3.57 7.57
C ALA A 156 6.85 -4.31 8.71
N VAL A 157 8.02 -4.89 8.46
CA VAL A 157 8.83 -5.51 9.51
C VAL A 157 9.23 -4.48 10.55
N ASP A 158 9.74 -3.33 10.13
CA ASP A 158 10.13 -2.25 11.05
C ASP A 158 8.92 -1.67 11.78
N ASP A 159 7.80 -1.45 11.06
CA ASP A 159 6.56 -0.95 11.64
C ASP A 159 5.99 -1.92 12.69
N PHE A 160 6.14 -3.23 12.49
CA PHE A 160 5.70 -4.24 13.45
C PHE A 160 6.63 -4.33 14.66
N MET A 161 7.96 -4.37 14.42
CA MET A 161 8.96 -4.53 15.48
C MET A 161 9.15 -3.28 16.33
N LYS A 162 8.82 -2.09 15.78
CA LYS A 162 8.94 -0.78 16.45
C LYS A 162 7.74 0.09 16.10
N PRO A 163 6.52 -0.29 16.53
CA PRO A 163 5.30 0.43 16.15
C PRO A 163 5.24 1.82 16.80
N ASP A 164 4.77 2.84 16.07
CA ASP A 164 4.47 4.16 16.65
C ASP A 164 3.41 4.06 17.78
N ARG A 165 2.50 3.11 17.69
CA ARG A 165 1.47 2.78 18.68
C ARG A 165 0.88 1.39 18.37
N VAL A 166 0.30 0.78 19.38
CA VAL A 166 -0.55 -0.41 19.25
C VAL A 166 -1.96 -0.04 19.71
N VAL A 167 -2.97 -0.26 18.85
CA VAL A 167 -4.39 0.01 19.16
C VAL A 167 -5.07 -1.31 19.48
N ILE A 168 -5.73 -1.37 20.64
CA ILE A 168 -6.42 -2.57 21.14
C ILE A 168 -7.83 -2.18 21.56
N GLY A 169 -8.80 -2.70 20.83
CA GLY A 169 -10.23 -2.57 21.14
C GLY A 169 -10.71 -3.78 21.88
N THR A 170 -11.00 -3.64 23.18
CA THR A 170 -11.60 -4.70 23.99
C THR A 170 -12.20 -4.14 25.27
N SER A 171 -13.34 -4.69 25.68
CA SER A 171 -13.99 -4.42 26.95
C SER A 171 -13.59 -5.40 28.06
N SER A 172 -12.87 -6.48 27.73
CA SER A 172 -12.42 -7.51 28.66
C SER A 172 -11.09 -7.15 29.33
N ASP A 173 -11.06 -7.06 30.66
CA ASP A 173 -9.82 -6.84 31.40
C ASP A 173 -8.86 -8.05 31.31
N ARG A 174 -9.40 -9.25 31.12
CA ARG A 174 -8.60 -10.45 30.88
C ARG A 174 -7.87 -10.38 29.54
N ALA A 175 -8.60 -10.01 28.48
CA ALA A 175 -8.00 -9.83 27.16
C ALA A 175 -7.01 -8.67 27.14
N LYS A 176 -7.26 -7.55 27.84
CA LYS A 176 -6.28 -6.44 27.97
C LYS A 176 -4.92 -6.92 28.49
N LYS A 177 -4.91 -7.70 29.57
CA LYS A 177 -3.67 -8.24 30.15
C LYS A 177 -2.91 -9.12 29.16
N VAL A 178 -3.61 -10.03 28.47
CA VAL A 178 -3.01 -10.91 27.46
C VAL A 178 -2.39 -10.09 26.31
N MET A 179 -3.10 -9.08 25.83
CA MET A 179 -2.63 -8.22 24.74
C MET A 179 -1.45 -7.33 25.19
N GLU A 180 -1.49 -6.83 26.40
CA GLU A 180 -0.39 -6.04 26.97
C GLU A 180 0.88 -6.89 27.09
N GLU A 181 0.79 -8.09 27.65
CA GLU A 181 1.93 -9.02 27.74
C GLU A 181 2.50 -9.35 26.35
N LEU A 182 1.64 -9.58 25.36
CA LEU A 182 2.03 -9.89 23.99
C LEU A 182 2.79 -8.75 23.31
N TYR A 183 2.32 -7.49 23.48
CA TYR A 183 2.89 -6.33 22.79
C TYR A 183 3.98 -5.58 23.57
N ASN A 184 4.15 -5.82 24.87
CA ASN A 184 5.20 -5.19 25.67
C ASN A 184 6.61 -5.27 25.07
N PRO A 185 7.04 -6.40 24.44
CA PRO A 185 8.36 -6.47 23.82
C PRO A 185 8.58 -5.45 22.71
N PHE A 186 7.53 -5.03 22.00
CA PHE A 186 7.58 -4.15 20.84
C PHE A 186 7.54 -2.65 21.21
N VAL A 187 7.04 -2.31 22.39
CA VAL A 187 6.81 -0.90 22.83
C VAL A 187 7.78 -0.44 23.92
N ARG A 188 8.89 -1.13 24.12
CA ARG A 188 9.90 -0.82 25.18
C ARG A 188 10.51 0.57 25.08
N GLN A 189 10.39 1.23 23.92
CA GLN A 189 10.90 2.59 23.69
C GLN A 189 9.93 3.69 24.17
N GLY A 190 8.82 3.32 24.82
CA GLY A 190 7.83 4.26 25.36
C GLY A 190 6.68 4.57 24.40
N ASN A 191 6.57 3.86 23.28
CA ASN A 191 5.42 3.99 22.39
C ASN A 191 4.17 3.39 23.08
N PRO A 192 2.98 4.00 22.92
CA PRO A 192 1.83 3.61 23.70
C PRO A 192 1.13 2.35 23.18
N ILE A 193 0.62 1.53 24.11
CA ILE A 193 -0.51 0.64 23.84
C ILE A 193 -1.77 1.41 24.23
N ILE A 194 -2.66 1.64 23.26
CA ILE A 194 -3.88 2.44 23.44
C ILE A 194 -5.06 1.49 23.52
N PHE A 195 -5.66 1.38 24.71
CA PHE A 195 -6.86 0.60 24.90
C PHE A 195 -8.12 1.45 24.68
N MET A 196 -9.09 0.88 23.97
CA MET A 196 -10.38 1.50 23.68
C MET A 196 -11.44 0.40 23.51
N ASN A 197 -12.70 0.75 23.26
CA ASN A 197 -13.69 -0.25 22.88
C ASN A 197 -13.45 -0.74 21.43
N GLU A 198 -14.05 -1.86 21.08
CA GLU A 198 -13.85 -2.56 19.81
C GLU A 198 -14.24 -1.66 18.62
N ARG A 199 -15.39 -0.99 18.69
CA ARG A 199 -15.88 -0.09 17.62
C ARG A 199 -14.95 1.09 17.37
N SER A 200 -14.39 1.67 18.43
CA SER A 200 -13.43 2.77 18.31
C SER A 200 -12.12 2.31 17.67
N ALA A 201 -11.65 1.10 18.00
CA ALA A 201 -10.44 0.53 17.38
C ALA A 201 -10.64 0.26 15.89
N GLU A 202 -11.77 -0.33 15.50
CA GLU A 202 -12.14 -0.56 14.10
C GLU A 202 -12.20 0.77 13.32
N LEU A 203 -12.88 1.79 13.87
CA LEU A 203 -12.96 3.11 13.24
C LEU A 203 -11.61 3.81 13.14
N THR A 204 -10.73 3.64 14.13
CA THR A 204 -9.41 4.29 14.17
C THR A 204 -8.57 3.93 12.94
N LYS A 205 -8.63 2.69 12.47
CA LYS A 205 -7.89 2.26 11.27
C LYS A 205 -8.38 2.98 10.02
N TYR A 206 -9.70 2.99 9.80
CA TYR A 206 -10.29 3.69 8.65
C TYR A 206 -10.04 5.19 8.69
N ALA A 207 -10.21 5.80 9.86
CA ALA A 207 -9.98 7.23 10.05
C ALA A 207 -8.52 7.61 9.75
N ALA A 208 -7.55 6.81 10.25
CA ALA A 208 -6.14 7.05 10.00
C ALA A 208 -5.79 6.97 8.50
N ASN A 209 -6.21 5.90 7.80
CA ASN A 209 -5.93 5.74 6.38
C ASN A 209 -6.63 6.81 5.53
N SER A 210 -7.87 7.14 5.86
CA SER A 210 -8.63 8.20 5.19
C SER A 210 -8.01 9.58 5.38
N PHE A 211 -7.48 9.89 6.57
CA PHE A 211 -6.79 11.14 6.83
C PHE A 211 -5.48 11.24 6.04
N LEU A 212 -4.70 10.15 5.96
CA LEU A 212 -3.48 10.12 5.15
C LEU A 212 -3.78 10.29 3.65
N ALA A 213 -4.82 9.63 3.14
CA ALA A 213 -5.29 9.81 1.76
C ALA A 213 -5.74 11.25 1.50
N THR A 214 -6.41 11.89 2.46
CA THR A 214 -6.82 13.31 2.39
C THR A 214 -5.61 14.23 2.30
N LYS A 215 -4.55 14.00 3.09
CA LYS A 215 -3.31 14.81 3.03
C LYS A 215 -2.66 14.73 1.65
N ILE A 216 -2.57 13.57 1.05
CA ILE A 216 -2.03 13.39 -0.31
C ILE A 216 -2.90 14.13 -1.32
N THR A 217 -4.21 13.93 -1.26
CA THR A 217 -5.16 14.56 -2.19
C THR A 217 -5.16 16.07 -2.07
N PHE A 218 -5.13 16.61 -0.85
CA PHE A 218 -5.00 18.05 -0.62
C PHE A 218 -3.74 18.61 -1.28
N MET A 219 -2.60 17.93 -1.14
CA MET A 219 -1.36 18.39 -1.77
C MET A 219 -1.39 18.26 -3.31
N ASN A 220 -2.10 17.30 -3.84
CA ASN A 220 -2.33 17.19 -5.29
C ASN A 220 -3.16 18.38 -5.83
N GLU A 221 -4.21 18.79 -5.11
CA GLU A 221 -4.98 19.98 -5.44
C GLU A 221 -4.13 21.27 -5.35
N ILE A 222 -3.34 21.42 -4.28
CA ILE A 222 -2.39 22.52 -4.15
C ILE A 222 -1.38 22.52 -5.30
N ALA A 223 -0.89 21.36 -5.72
CA ALA A 223 0.03 21.26 -6.86
C ALA A 223 -0.62 21.76 -8.16
N GLN A 224 -1.86 21.36 -8.43
CA GLN A 224 -2.60 21.84 -9.60
C GLN A 224 -2.84 23.37 -9.54
N LEU A 225 -3.09 23.91 -8.35
CA LEU A 225 -3.22 25.35 -8.16
C LEU A 225 -1.89 26.07 -8.38
N CYS A 226 -0.77 25.51 -7.89
CA CYS A 226 0.58 26.04 -8.14
C CYS A 226 0.87 26.16 -9.64
N GLU A 227 0.52 25.14 -10.44
CA GLU A 227 0.70 25.18 -11.91
C GLU A 227 -0.02 26.36 -12.56
N ARG A 228 -1.19 26.76 -12.04
CA ARG A 228 -2.00 27.89 -12.58
C ARG A 228 -1.54 29.24 -12.09
N LEU A 229 -1.03 29.30 -10.87
CA LEU A 229 -0.59 30.55 -10.21
C LEU A 229 0.90 30.84 -10.39
N GLY A 230 1.67 29.93 -11.00
CA GLY A 230 3.12 30.08 -11.14
C GLY A 230 3.89 29.89 -9.82
N ALA A 231 3.31 29.19 -8.84
CA ALA A 231 3.97 28.82 -7.59
C ALA A 231 4.69 27.47 -7.71
N ASP A 232 5.56 27.19 -6.74
CA ASP A 232 6.29 25.89 -6.63
C ASP A 232 5.72 25.10 -5.46
N VAL A 233 5.16 23.91 -5.74
CA VAL A 233 4.53 23.07 -4.72
C VAL A 233 5.53 22.54 -3.70
N ASP A 234 6.80 22.34 -4.06
CA ASP A 234 7.82 21.87 -3.12
C ASP A 234 8.15 22.95 -2.09
N MET A 235 8.14 24.23 -2.50
CA MET A 235 8.30 25.36 -1.57
C MET A 235 7.07 25.50 -0.67
N VAL A 236 5.86 25.38 -1.23
CA VAL A 236 4.61 25.39 -0.44
C VAL A 236 4.61 24.25 0.57
N ARG A 237 4.96 23.02 0.13
CA ARG A 237 5.05 21.84 0.98
C ARG A 237 6.03 22.02 2.14
N ARG A 238 7.21 22.60 1.87
CA ARG A 238 8.21 22.91 2.90
C ARG A 238 7.67 23.95 3.89
N GLY A 239 7.01 24.98 3.40
CA GLY A 239 6.42 26.02 4.22
C GLY A 239 5.38 25.45 5.20
N ILE A 240 4.33 24.80 4.69
CA ILE A 240 3.27 24.26 5.55
C ILE A 240 3.75 23.09 6.42
N GLY A 241 4.65 22.24 5.90
CA GLY A 241 5.16 21.08 6.63
C GLY A 241 6.15 21.43 7.75
N SER A 242 6.62 22.67 7.85
CA SER A 242 7.43 23.16 8.98
C SER A 242 6.60 23.43 10.24
N ASP A 243 5.29 23.58 10.12
CA ASP A 243 4.37 23.67 11.24
C ASP A 243 4.17 22.27 11.86
N GLU A 244 4.51 22.12 13.16
CA GLU A 244 4.40 20.84 13.88
C GLU A 244 2.96 20.31 13.91
N ARG A 245 1.95 21.18 13.88
CA ARG A 245 0.52 20.79 13.85
C ARG A 245 0.14 20.10 12.55
N ILE A 246 0.87 20.36 11.45
CA ILE A 246 0.66 19.74 10.13
C ILE A 246 1.60 18.56 9.92
N GLY A 247 2.89 18.76 10.22
CA GLY A 247 3.96 17.78 10.05
C GLY A 247 4.33 17.54 8.58
N LYS A 248 5.50 16.95 8.35
CA LYS A 248 6.12 16.81 7.01
C LYS A 248 5.63 15.60 6.22
N ARG A 249 5.06 14.60 6.88
CA ARG A 249 4.70 13.31 6.26
C ARG A 249 3.40 13.39 5.48
N PHE A 250 3.32 12.65 4.37
CA PHE A 250 2.14 12.58 3.47
C PHE A 250 1.75 13.91 2.79
N LEU A 251 2.71 14.82 2.63
CA LEU A 251 2.53 16.08 1.90
C LEU A 251 3.22 16.07 0.53
N PHE A 252 3.53 14.91 -0.04
CA PHE A 252 4.20 14.81 -1.34
C PHE A 252 3.16 14.72 -2.44
N PRO A 253 3.09 15.71 -3.35
CA PRO A 253 2.21 15.63 -4.52
C PRO A 253 2.75 14.62 -5.53
N GLY A 254 1.85 14.06 -6.35
CA GLY A 254 2.19 13.13 -7.40
C GLY A 254 0.99 12.80 -8.27
N ILE A 255 1.03 11.67 -8.94
CA ILE A 255 -0.05 11.18 -9.82
C ILE A 255 -1.10 10.35 -9.07
N GLY A 256 -1.43 10.73 -7.84
CA GLY A 256 -2.41 10.05 -7.02
C GLY A 256 -1.82 8.89 -6.21
N TYR A 257 -2.67 8.31 -5.35
CA TYR A 257 -2.34 7.14 -4.55
C TYR A 257 -3.05 5.89 -5.11
N GLY A 258 -2.44 4.74 -4.86
CA GLY A 258 -2.96 3.41 -5.15
C GLY A 258 -2.70 2.46 -3.98
N GLY A 259 -2.49 1.19 -4.28
CA GLY A 259 -2.25 0.12 -3.33
C GLY A 259 -3.51 -0.49 -2.77
N SER A 260 -3.33 -1.52 -1.96
CA SER A 260 -4.41 -2.34 -1.41
C SER A 260 -5.20 -1.68 -0.28
N CYS A 261 -4.65 -0.63 0.34
CA CYS A 261 -5.22 -0.07 1.57
C CYS A 261 -6.05 1.19 1.32
N PHE A 262 -5.42 2.29 0.86
CA PHE A 262 -6.09 3.59 0.80
C PHE A 262 -7.37 3.59 -0.06
N PRO A 263 -7.37 3.09 -1.31
CA PRO A 263 -8.59 3.10 -2.11
C PRO A 263 -9.73 2.32 -1.44
N LYS A 264 -9.43 1.12 -0.97
CA LYS A 264 -10.41 0.24 -0.31
C LYS A 264 -10.95 0.83 1.01
N ASP A 265 -10.05 1.34 1.86
CA ASP A 265 -10.43 1.78 3.21
C ASP A 265 -11.23 3.10 3.18
N VAL A 266 -10.88 4.02 2.26
CA VAL A 266 -11.65 5.24 2.03
C VAL A 266 -13.07 4.90 1.54
N GLN A 267 -13.19 3.99 0.55
CA GLN A 267 -14.49 3.52 0.04
C GLN A 267 -15.33 2.86 1.15
N ALA A 268 -14.72 1.98 1.94
CA ALA A 268 -15.41 1.28 3.03
C ALA A 268 -15.91 2.24 4.11
N LEU A 269 -15.14 3.29 4.45
CA LEU A 269 -15.57 4.30 5.41
C LEU A 269 -16.71 5.16 4.85
N VAL A 270 -16.68 5.55 3.60
CA VAL A 270 -17.80 6.25 2.93
C VAL A 270 -19.03 5.37 2.91
N LYS A 271 -18.91 4.08 2.58
CA LYS A 271 -20.01 3.13 2.60
C LYS A 271 -20.62 2.99 4.00
N SER A 272 -19.78 2.78 5.02
CA SER A 272 -20.22 2.68 6.41
C SER A 272 -20.94 3.96 6.88
N SER A 273 -20.49 5.13 6.44
CA SER A 273 -21.18 6.39 6.76
C SER A 273 -22.57 6.48 6.14
N THR A 274 -22.72 5.99 4.91
CA THR A 274 -24.02 5.96 4.21
C THR A 274 -25.03 5.03 4.91
N GLU A 275 -24.55 3.90 5.45
CA GLU A 275 -25.41 2.94 6.20
C GLU A 275 -26.04 3.53 7.47
N VAL A 276 -25.43 4.59 8.02
CA VAL A 276 -25.96 5.36 9.16
C VAL A 276 -26.53 6.72 8.75
N ASN A 277 -26.87 6.90 7.47
CA ASN A 277 -27.41 8.13 6.91
C ASN A 277 -26.51 9.37 7.10
N TYR A 278 -25.20 9.19 7.07
CA TYR A 278 -24.23 10.28 7.15
C TYR A 278 -23.46 10.42 5.83
N GLU A 279 -23.55 11.58 5.17
CA GLU A 279 -22.79 11.89 3.96
C GLU A 279 -21.37 12.34 4.32
N PHE A 280 -20.35 11.55 3.98
CA PHE A 280 -18.96 11.92 4.23
C PHE A 280 -18.38 12.75 3.08
N LYS A 281 -18.71 14.05 3.03
CA LYS A 281 -18.38 14.98 1.93
C LYS A 281 -16.89 15.04 1.60
N ILE A 282 -16.02 15.14 2.61
CA ILE A 282 -14.57 15.21 2.41
C ILE A 282 -14.05 13.97 1.68
N LEU A 283 -14.45 12.78 2.11
CA LEU A 283 -13.94 11.54 1.52
C LEU A 283 -14.48 11.31 0.11
N ASN A 284 -15.72 11.72 -0.19
CA ASN A 284 -16.26 11.69 -1.54
C ASN A 284 -15.40 12.57 -2.48
N ALA A 285 -15.04 13.79 -2.04
CA ALA A 285 -14.14 14.66 -2.79
C ALA A 285 -12.74 14.04 -2.96
N VAL A 286 -12.19 13.42 -1.90
CA VAL A 286 -10.87 12.74 -1.94
C VAL A 286 -10.85 11.65 -3.00
N MET A 287 -11.88 10.80 -3.08
CA MET A 287 -11.98 9.74 -4.07
C MET A 287 -12.04 10.31 -5.51
N ASP A 288 -12.94 11.28 -5.74
CA ASP A 288 -13.12 11.90 -7.06
C ASP A 288 -11.83 12.59 -7.55
N ILE A 289 -11.17 13.33 -6.69
CA ILE A 289 -9.90 14.01 -7.03
C ILE A 289 -8.81 12.98 -7.32
N ASN A 290 -8.69 11.93 -6.52
CA ASN A 290 -7.65 10.91 -6.71
C ASN A 290 -7.81 10.18 -8.05
N GLU A 291 -9.04 9.84 -8.46
CA GLU A 291 -9.28 9.23 -9.77
C GLU A 291 -8.83 10.13 -10.94
N LYS A 292 -9.11 11.43 -10.85
CA LYS A 292 -8.63 12.41 -11.84
C LYS A 292 -7.12 12.56 -11.80
N GLN A 293 -6.52 12.49 -10.61
CA GLN A 293 -5.08 12.67 -10.43
C GLN A 293 -4.24 11.58 -11.07
N LYS A 294 -4.72 10.33 -11.11
CA LYS A 294 -4.05 9.22 -11.81
C LYS A 294 -3.77 9.53 -13.28
N MET A 295 -4.59 10.38 -13.89
CA MET A 295 -4.50 10.76 -15.30
C MET A 295 -3.81 12.12 -15.54
N HIS A 296 -3.31 12.78 -14.50
CA HIS A 296 -2.83 14.17 -14.56
C HIS A 296 -1.65 14.39 -15.54
N LEU A 297 -0.82 13.37 -15.78
CA LEU A 297 0.27 13.46 -16.77
C LEU A 297 -0.21 13.37 -18.21
N ILE A 298 -1.34 12.72 -18.51
CA ILE A 298 -1.79 12.50 -19.90
C ILE A 298 -2.03 13.79 -20.66
N PRO A 299 -2.75 14.80 -20.13
CA PRO A 299 -2.87 16.09 -20.79
C PRO A 299 -1.52 16.79 -21.05
N LYS A 300 -0.55 16.69 -20.14
CA LYS A 300 0.79 17.26 -20.28
C LYS A 300 1.54 16.61 -21.44
N ILE A 301 1.51 15.29 -21.51
CA ILE A 301 2.10 14.49 -22.60
C ILE A 301 1.45 14.85 -23.93
N LYS A 302 0.11 14.87 -24.00
CA LYS A 302 -0.62 15.26 -25.21
C LYS A 302 -0.27 16.67 -25.66
N ASN A 303 -0.19 17.62 -24.75
CA ASN A 303 0.15 19.01 -25.08
C ASN A 303 1.56 19.10 -25.69
N TYR A 304 2.55 18.43 -25.11
CA TYR A 304 3.92 18.40 -25.65
C TYR A 304 3.97 17.83 -27.08
N PHE A 305 3.28 16.73 -27.34
CA PHE A 305 3.23 16.08 -28.66
C PHE A 305 2.14 16.61 -29.60
N LYS A 306 1.52 17.78 -29.26
CA LYS A 306 0.48 18.44 -30.06
C LYS A 306 -0.70 17.53 -30.39
N GLY A 307 -1.11 16.69 -29.44
CA GLY A 307 -2.24 15.77 -29.53
C GLY A 307 -1.97 14.48 -30.31
N ASN A 308 -0.80 14.32 -30.93
CA ASN A 308 -0.49 13.12 -31.73
C ASN A 308 0.46 12.17 -30.98
N LEU A 309 -0.09 11.12 -30.40
CA LEU A 309 0.66 10.06 -29.73
C LEU A 309 0.79 8.77 -30.55
N ASN A 310 0.11 8.70 -31.71
CA ASN A 310 0.16 7.52 -32.58
C ASN A 310 1.59 7.27 -33.07
N GLY A 311 2.08 6.04 -32.87
CA GLY A 311 3.43 5.64 -33.23
C GLY A 311 4.53 6.22 -32.34
N LYS A 312 4.21 6.95 -31.26
CA LYS A 312 5.20 7.36 -30.26
C LYS A 312 5.59 6.19 -29.37
N HIS A 313 6.85 6.17 -28.94
CA HIS A 313 7.37 5.18 -28.03
C HIS A 313 7.75 5.82 -26.69
N PHE A 314 7.16 5.32 -25.59
CA PHE A 314 7.42 5.83 -24.25
C PHE A 314 8.16 4.80 -23.41
N ALA A 315 9.19 5.26 -22.71
CA ALA A 315 9.75 4.53 -21.57
C ALA A 315 8.94 4.86 -20.32
N LEU A 316 8.68 3.86 -19.46
CA LEU A 316 8.01 4.06 -18.19
C LEU A 316 8.79 3.40 -17.06
N TRP A 317 9.18 4.20 -16.08
CA TRP A 317 9.85 3.77 -14.86
C TRP A 317 8.87 3.73 -13.68
N GLY A 318 8.78 2.55 -13.07
CA GLY A 318 7.92 2.29 -11.93
C GLY A 318 6.52 1.82 -12.33
N LEU A 319 6.14 0.65 -11.81
CA LEU A 319 4.86 -0.01 -12.06
C LEU A 319 4.09 -0.25 -10.76
N ALA A 320 4.82 -0.48 -9.66
CA ALA A 320 4.22 -0.55 -8.33
C ALA A 320 3.64 0.81 -7.91
N PHE A 321 2.63 0.81 -7.03
CA PHE A 321 2.00 2.05 -6.58
C PHE A 321 2.93 2.94 -5.73
N LYS A 322 3.98 2.37 -5.17
CA LYS A 322 5.07 3.05 -4.42
C LYS A 322 6.35 2.20 -4.43
N PRO A 323 7.52 2.73 -4.01
CA PRO A 323 8.74 1.94 -3.88
C PRO A 323 8.67 0.84 -2.82
N ASN A 324 9.57 -0.16 -2.94
CA ASN A 324 9.77 -1.25 -1.99
C ASN A 324 8.58 -2.20 -1.84
N THR A 325 7.76 -2.33 -2.88
CA THR A 325 6.67 -3.31 -2.96
C THR A 325 6.50 -3.78 -4.41
N ASP A 326 5.92 -4.94 -4.58
CA ASP A 326 5.47 -5.48 -5.87
C ASP A 326 3.97 -5.26 -6.14
N ASP A 327 3.27 -4.55 -5.24
CA ASP A 327 1.83 -4.31 -5.34
C ASP A 327 1.48 -3.30 -6.43
N ILE A 328 0.68 -3.76 -7.39
CA ILE A 328 0.23 -2.98 -8.55
C ILE A 328 -1.25 -2.57 -8.48
N ARG A 329 -1.95 -2.94 -7.40
CA ARG A 329 -3.38 -2.62 -7.25
C ARG A 329 -3.60 -1.11 -7.23
N GLU A 330 -4.50 -0.64 -8.08
CA GLU A 330 -4.78 0.80 -8.23
C GLU A 330 -3.52 1.66 -8.53
N ALA A 331 -2.44 1.05 -9.05
CA ALA A 331 -1.22 1.77 -9.38
C ALA A 331 -1.45 2.73 -10.56
N PRO A 332 -1.14 4.03 -10.43
CA PRO A 332 -1.32 5.03 -11.49
C PRO A 332 -0.62 4.67 -12.81
N ALA A 333 0.49 3.92 -12.74
CA ALA A 333 1.23 3.45 -13.91
C ALA A 333 0.35 2.65 -14.89
N LEU A 334 -0.54 1.79 -14.38
CA LEU A 334 -1.41 0.98 -15.23
C LEU A 334 -2.45 1.82 -15.97
N TYR A 335 -3.00 2.84 -15.33
CA TYR A 335 -3.91 3.81 -15.96
C TYR A 335 -3.21 4.61 -17.06
N ILE A 336 -1.96 5.03 -16.84
CA ILE A 336 -1.13 5.73 -17.83
C ILE A 336 -0.84 4.82 -19.03
N ILE A 337 -0.45 3.56 -18.80
CA ILE A 337 -0.21 2.56 -19.86
C ILE A 337 -1.45 2.40 -20.72
N GLU A 338 -2.61 2.19 -20.12
CA GLU A 338 -3.87 2.02 -20.83
C GLU A 338 -4.22 3.24 -21.67
N ALA A 339 -4.10 4.44 -21.08
CA ALA A 339 -4.42 5.70 -21.77
C ALA A 339 -3.52 5.94 -22.98
N LEU A 340 -2.21 5.74 -22.86
CA LEU A 340 -1.26 5.94 -23.96
C LEU A 340 -1.45 4.91 -25.07
N LYS A 341 -1.74 3.67 -24.73
CA LYS A 341 -2.06 2.62 -25.71
C LYS A 341 -3.33 2.92 -26.50
N LYS A 342 -4.36 3.43 -25.85
CA LYS A 342 -5.60 3.88 -26.55
C LYS A 342 -5.33 4.97 -27.60
N GLU A 343 -4.28 5.77 -27.40
CA GLU A 343 -3.85 6.80 -28.35
C GLU A 343 -2.86 6.28 -29.43
N GLY A 344 -2.62 4.97 -29.49
CA GLY A 344 -1.74 4.35 -30.50
C GLY A 344 -0.24 4.41 -30.16
N ALA A 345 0.12 4.72 -28.92
CA ALA A 345 1.51 4.69 -28.47
C ALA A 345 1.95 3.28 -28.09
N THR A 346 3.27 3.04 -28.12
CA THR A 346 3.94 1.85 -27.62
C THR A 346 4.73 2.18 -26.35
N LEU A 347 4.91 1.20 -25.47
CA LEU A 347 5.63 1.40 -24.21
C LEU A 347 6.67 0.30 -23.97
N SER A 348 7.83 0.71 -23.44
CA SER A 348 8.79 -0.17 -22.74
C SER A 348 8.79 0.21 -21.26
N VAL A 349 8.69 -0.79 -20.37
CA VAL A 349 8.48 -0.56 -18.93
C VAL A 349 9.52 -1.26 -18.08
N PHE A 350 9.87 -0.66 -16.96
CA PHE A 350 10.76 -1.27 -15.96
C PHE A 350 10.28 -0.92 -14.54
N ASP A 351 10.31 -1.93 -13.70
CA ASP A 351 10.13 -1.81 -12.24
C ASP A 351 11.00 -2.88 -11.56
N PRO A 352 11.69 -2.58 -10.46
CA PRO A 352 12.55 -3.54 -9.78
C PRO A 352 11.84 -4.82 -9.33
N GLU A 353 10.56 -4.73 -8.91
CA GLU A 353 9.84 -5.83 -8.28
C GLU A 353 8.49 -6.18 -8.95
N ALA A 354 7.78 -5.19 -9.47
CA ALA A 354 6.39 -5.35 -9.90
C ALA A 354 6.19 -5.93 -11.31
N MET A 355 7.26 -6.08 -12.12
CA MET A 355 7.12 -6.55 -13.51
C MET A 355 6.43 -7.92 -13.63
N PRO A 356 6.69 -8.94 -12.78
CA PRO A 356 5.99 -10.21 -12.85
C PRO A 356 4.47 -10.07 -12.66
N ASN A 357 4.05 -9.23 -11.71
CA ASN A 357 2.63 -9.00 -11.42
C ASN A 357 1.95 -8.26 -12.57
N VAL A 358 2.61 -7.26 -13.15
CA VAL A 358 2.10 -6.55 -14.33
C VAL A 358 2.01 -7.47 -15.54
N LYS A 359 3.02 -8.31 -15.78
CA LYS A 359 3.02 -9.28 -16.88
C LYS A 359 1.89 -10.30 -16.72
N ALA A 360 1.61 -10.73 -15.50
CA ALA A 360 0.46 -11.62 -15.22
C ALA A 360 -0.90 -10.94 -15.52
N GLN A 361 -1.00 -9.60 -15.33
CA GLN A 361 -2.25 -8.87 -15.52
C GLN A 361 -2.49 -8.42 -16.97
N ILE A 362 -1.47 -7.87 -17.65
CA ILE A 362 -1.62 -7.28 -19.00
C ILE A 362 -0.83 -8.02 -20.09
N GLY A 363 -0.15 -9.12 -19.76
CA GLY A 363 0.61 -9.95 -20.72
C GLY A 363 1.70 -9.15 -21.43
N GLU A 364 1.86 -9.41 -22.71
CA GLU A 364 2.84 -8.75 -23.59
C GLU A 364 2.29 -7.42 -24.21
N ALA A 365 1.39 -6.76 -23.50
CA ALA A 365 0.82 -5.49 -23.96
C ALA A 365 1.84 -4.34 -23.99
N VAL A 366 2.97 -4.52 -23.30
CA VAL A 366 4.13 -3.62 -23.24
C VAL A 366 5.41 -4.44 -23.36
N LYS A 367 6.53 -3.80 -23.71
CA LYS A 367 7.85 -4.44 -23.66
C LYS A 367 8.45 -4.28 -22.26
N TYR A 368 8.97 -5.36 -21.68
CA TYR A 368 9.64 -5.37 -20.37
C TYR A 368 11.15 -5.28 -20.56
N GLY A 369 11.81 -4.34 -19.86
CA GLY A 369 13.27 -4.21 -19.85
C GLY A 369 13.92 -5.02 -18.73
N GLU A 370 15.20 -5.38 -18.90
CA GLU A 370 15.98 -6.03 -17.85
C GLU A 370 16.49 -5.04 -16.79
N ASN A 371 16.62 -3.77 -17.17
CA ASN A 371 17.02 -2.67 -16.30
C ASN A 371 16.37 -1.35 -16.75
N GLN A 372 16.51 -0.31 -15.93
CA GLN A 372 15.93 1.01 -16.19
C GLN A 372 16.43 1.68 -17.50
N TYR A 373 17.60 1.31 -18.03
CA TYR A 373 18.17 1.95 -19.22
C TYR A 373 17.73 1.27 -20.51
N ASP A 374 17.48 -0.03 -20.50
CA ASP A 374 17.05 -0.79 -21.69
C ASP A 374 15.74 -0.25 -22.25
N VAL A 375 14.83 0.20 -21.37
CA VAL A 375 13.52 0.75 -21.75
C VAL A 375 13.62 2.14 -22.38
N LEU A 376 14.77 2.82 -22.23
CA LEU A 376 15.00 4.16 -22.79
C LEU A 376 15.37 4.14 -24.28
N GLU A 377 15.74 2.97 -24.82
CA GLU A 377 16.20 2.86 -26.19
C GLU A 377 15.16 3.38 -27.17
N ASN A 378 15.55 4.41 -27.94
CA ASN A 378 14.69 5.09 -28.94
C ASN A 378 13.38 5.66 -28.37
N ALA A 379 13.26 5.86 -27.06
CA ALA A 379 12.07 6.44 -26.44
C ALA A 379 11.86 7.92 -26.85
N ASP A 380 10.65 8.27 -27.25
CA ASP A 380 10.25 9.66 -27.52
C ASP A 380 10.15 10.46 -26.20
N ALA A 381 9.83 9.82 -25.08
CA ALA A 381 9.90 10.40 -23.73
C ALA A 381 9.98 9.31 -22.66
N LEU A 382 10.52 9.70 -21.49
CA LEU A 382 10.46 8.93 -20.25
C LEU A 382 9.29 9.42 -19.39
N ILE A 383 8.55 8.48 -18.82
CA ILE A 383 7.52 8.73 -17.81
C ILE A 383 7.97 8.08 -16.50
N ILE A 384 7.92 8.82 -15.39
CA ILE A 384 8.25 8.29 -14.06
C ILE A 384 6.96 8.21 -13.25
N ALA A 385 6.56 6.98 -12.88
CA ALA A 385 5.31 6.75 -12.15
C ALA A 385 5.53 6.31 -10.69
N THR A 386 6.73 5.79 -10.35
CA THR A 386 7.09 5.38 -8.99
C THR A 386 8.49 5.86 -8.65
N GLU A 387 8.67 6.36 -7.43
CA GLU A 387 9.90 7.01 -6.96
C GLU A 387 10.91 6.02 -6.35
N TRP A 388 11.25 4.93 -7.05
CA TRP A 388 12.29 4.00 -6.61
C TRP A 388 13.63 4.71 -6.37
N ASN A 389 14.41 4.25 -5.39
CA ASN A 389 15.67 4.91 -5.05
C ASN A 389 16.67 4.93 -6.21
N GLU A 390 16.73 3.86 -7.00
CA GLU A 390 17.63 3.78 -8.17
C GLU A 390 17.27 4.77 -9.29
N PHE A 391 16.03 5.28 -9.32
CA PHE A 391 15.60 6.31 -10.29
C PHE A 391 16.00 7.73 -9.87
N ARG A 392 16.42 7.95 -8.62
CA ARG A 392 16.72 9.30 -8.10
C ARG A 392 18.05 9.85 -8.58
N THR A 393 19.03 8.99 -8.79
CA THR A 393 20.38 9.37 -9.24
C THR A 393 20.81 8.51 -10.43
N PRO A 394 20.09 8.59 -11.57
CA PRO A 394 20.40 7.78 -12.73
C PRO A 394 21.68 8.26 -13.42
N ASN A 395 22.25 7.41 -14.27
CA ASN A 395 23.28 7.83 -15.18
C ASN A 395 22.68 8.66 -16.33
N PHE A 396 22.66 9.98 -16.16
CA PHE A 396 22.10 10.90 -17.16
C PHE A 396 22.78 10.82 -18.53
N LEU A 397 24.08 10.47 -18.60
CA LEU A 397 24.75 10.27 -19.87
C LEU A 397 24.15 9.10 -20.65
N LYS A 398 23.88 7.98 -19.97
CA LYS A 398 23.18 6.86 -20.60
C LYS A 398 21.77 7.27 -21.05
N MET A 399 21.03 8.03 -20.25
CA MET A 399 19.70 8.52 -20.65
C MET A 399 19.78 9.38 -21.93
N VAL A 400 20.71 10.34 -21.98
CA VAL A 400 20.93 11.21 -23.13
C VAL A 400 21.27 10.44 -24.40
N THR A 401 22.06 9.37 -24.30
CA THR A 401 22.53 8.60 -25.46
C THR A 401 21.52 7.54 -25.92
N SER A 402 20.66 7.03 -25.03
CA SER A 402 19.70 5.98 -25.37
C SER A 402 18.36 6.53 -25.89
N MET A 403 17.92 7.66 -25.36
CA MET A 403 16.64 8.24 -25.73
C MET A 403 16.69 8.93 -27.09
N LYS A 404 15.62 8.80 -27.86
CA LYS A 404 15.43 9.54 -29.11
C LYS A 404 15.26 11.04 -28.88
N ASN A 405 14.52 11.42 -27.85
CA ASN A 405 14.34 12.80 -27.43
C ASN A 405 14.60 12.93 -25.93
N LYS A 406 15.21 14.04 -25.51
CA LYS A 406 15.48 14.34 -24.09
C LYS A 406 14.25 14.92 -23.43
N VAL A 407 13.23 14.09 -23.19
CA VAL A 407 11.93 14.50 -22.65
C VAL A 407 11.55 13.61 -21.48
N ILE A 408 11.19 14.22 -20.35
CA ILE A 408 10.79 13.52 -19.14
C ILE A 408 9.47 14.10 -18.62
N PHE A 409 8.50 13.22 -18.34
CA PHE A 409 7.29 13.51 -17.59
C PHE A 409 7.35 12.80 -16.25
N ASP A 410 7.48 13.57 -15.17
CA ASP A 410 7.74 13.02 -13.85
C ASP A 410 6.53 13.15 -12.93
N GLY A 411 5.89 12.04 -12.63
CA GLY A 411 4.74 11.95 -11.73
C GLY A 411 5.10 11.98 -10.24
N ARG A 412 6.39 12.05 -9.88
CA ARG A 412 6.88 11.95 -8.50
C ARG A 412 7.88 13.03 -8.08
N ASN A 413 8.14 13.98 -8.98
CA ASN A 413 9.02 15.13 -8.70
C ASN A 413 10.44 14.72 -8.25
N LEU A 414 11.07 13.75 -8.95
CA LEU A 414 12.37 13.20 -8.53
C LEU A 414 13.53 14.15 -8.75
N PHE A 415 13.51 14.92 -9.87
CA PHE A 415 14.68 15.67 -10.31
C PHE A 415 14.59 17.17 -9.97
N ASP A 416 15.76 17.76 -9.73
CA ASP A 416 15.90 19.20 -9.62
C ASP A 416 15.72 19.88 -10.98
N LEU A 417 14.92 20.97 -11.01
CA LEU A 417 14.55 21.65 -12.25
C LEU A 417 15.75 22.31 -12.95
N HIS A 418 16.68 22.86 -12.19
CA HIS A 418 17.85 23.51 -12.74
C HIS A 418 18.82 22.48 -13.30
N ALA A 419 19.16 21.46 -12.52
CA ALA A 419 20.07 20.41 -12.92
C ALA A 419 19.61 19.68 -14.19
N ILE A 420 18.31 19.32 -14.26
CA ILE A 420 17.77 18.59 -15.41
C ILE A 420 17.74 19.44 -16.69
N ARG A 421 17.51 20.75 -16.54
CA ARG A 421 17.56 21.71 -17.63
C ARG A 421 18.97 21.89 -18.19
N GLU A 422 19.99 21.96 -17.34
CA GLU A 422 21.40 22.05 -17.75
C GLU A 422 21.87 20.80 -18.51
N LEU A 423 21.29 19.63 -18.20
CA LEU A 423 21.51 18.39 -18.96
C LEU A 423 20.82 18.37 -20.32
N GLY A 424 20.03 19.41 -20.61
CA GLY A 424 19.34 19.58 -21.90
C GLY A 424 18.02 18.82 -22.02
N PHE A 425 17.42 18.40 -20.91
CA PHE A 425 16.09 17.77 -20.92
C PHE A 425 14.97 18.79 -20.90
N TYR A 426 13.92 18.54 -21.71
CA TYR A 426 12.60 19.03 -21.37
C TYR A 426 12.07 18.18 -20.20
N TYR A 427 11.63 18.87 -19.14
CA TYR A 427 11.11 18.18 -17.98
C TYR A 427 9.85 18.85 -17.49
N GLU A 428 8.79 18.07 -17.34
CA GLU A 428 7.52 18.51 -16.79
C GLU A 428 7.08 17.57 -15.68
N SER A 429 6.72 18.14 -14.53
CA SER A 429 6.38 17.39 -13.32
C SER A 429 5.09 17.90 -12.70
N ILE A 430 4.86 17.63 -11.42
CA ILE A 430 3.61 17.95 -10.72
C ILE A 430 3.79 19.23 -9.89
N GLY A 431 2.98 20.25 -10.16
CA GLY A 431 2.91 21.46 -9.34
C GLY A 431 4.15 22.35 -9.37
N ARG A 432 4.99 22.24 -10.42
CA ARG A 432 6.23 23.02 -10.59
C ARG A 432 6.32 23.59 -12.01
N ALA A 433 7.19 24.58 -12.19
CA ALA A 433 7.51 25.12 -13.50
C ALA A 433 8.13 24.03 -14.40
N LYS A 434 7.96 24.17 -15.71
CA LYS A 434 8.62 23.32 -16.70
C LYS A 434 10.10 23.70 -16.83
N ALA A 435 10.99 22.71 -16.90
CA ALA A 435 12.36 22.94 -17.33
C ALA A 435 12.43 22.80 -18.85
N ILE A 436 12.68 23.92 -19.53
CA ILE A 436 12.76 24.00 -21.00
C ILE A 436 14.22 24.31 -21.36
N PRO A 437 14.94 23.39 -22.02
CA PRO A 437 16.29 23.66 -22.45
C PRO A 437 16.36 24.72 -23.57
N PRO A 438 17.41 25.53 -23.67
CA PRO A 438 17.52 26.65 -24.62
C PRO A 438 17.34 26.25 -26.09
N ASN A 439 17.65 25.00 -26.46
CA ASN A 439 17.63 24.50 -27.83
C ASN A 439 16.45 23.56 -28.15
N ASN A 440 15.36 23.60 -27.38
CA ASN A 440 14.22 22.72 -27.60
C ASN A 440 13.43 23.13 -28.85
N GLN A 441 13.45 22.30 -29.91
CA GLN A 441 12.80 22.57 -31.20
C GLN A 441 11.25 22.65 -31.13
N TYR A 442 10.65 22.10 -30.09
CA TYR A 442 9.19 22.02 -29.95
C TYR A 442 8.55 23.30 -29.38
N HIS A 443 9.33 24.23 -28.79
CA HIS A 443 8.84 25.45 -28.14
C HIS A 443 9.30 26.77 -28.79
N LYS A 444 9.83 26.77 -30.01
CA LYS A 444 10.29 27.99 -30.71
C LYS A 444 9.19 28.97 -31.15
N LYS A 445 7.94 28.81 -30.71
CA LYS A 445 6.82 29.68 -31.17
C LYS A 445 5.97 30.31 -30.03
N GLU A 446 6.45 30.34 -28.79
CA GLU A 446 5.75 31.03 -27.69
C GLU A 446 6.73 31.94 -26.92
N ALA A 447 7.38 32.87 -27.62
CA ALA A 447 8.12 34.00 -27.07
C ALA A 447 7.57 35.29 -27.67
#